data_dbfffd09f570cc13267c0848beec5edd
#
_entry.id   dbfffd09f570cc13267c0848beec5edd
#
_cell.length_a   1.000
_cell.length_b   1.000
_cell.length_c   1.000
_cell.angle_alpha   90.00
_cell.angle_beta   90.00
_cell.angle_gamma   90.00
#
_symmetry.space_group_name_H-M   'P 1'
#
loop_
_entity.id
_entity.type
_entity.pdbx_description
1 polymer ?
#
loop_
_entity_poly.entity_id
_entity_poly.type
_entity_poly.pdbx_seq_one_letter_code
_entity_poly.pdbx_strand_id
1 'polypeptide(L)'
;MCEPRRRLPLIATPEYNSSIPGVLKNALDWASRPLAESPVRNKPVAVLSSSTGMFGGVWAAAETRKVVGALGARSLEDTIAVARADERLADGVDATLLAELRTVVDALATAVAAREESRAAA
;
A
#
# COMPACT_ATOMS: atom_id res chain seq x y z
N MET A 1 13.08 -6.40 24.96
CA MET A 1 12.06 -6.84 23.97
C MET A 1 11.63 -5.61 23.16
N CYS A 2 11.93 -5.61 21.88
CA CYS A 2 11.57 -4.49 21.03
C CYS A 2 10.03 -4.52 20.84
N GLU A 3 9.35 -3.50 21.34
CA GLU A 3 7.93 -3.30 21.06
C GLU A 3 7.73 -3.34 19.54
N PRO A 4 6.78 -4.11 19.00
CA PRO A 4 6.56 -4.12 17.56
C PRO A 4 6.16 -2.70 17.16
N ARG A 5 7.10 -1.98 16.55
CA ARG A 5 6.83 -0.63 16.04
C ARG A 5 5.55 -0.69 15.22
N ARG A 6 4.63 0.19 15.56
CA ARG A 6 3.39 0.40 14.79
C ARG A 6 3.78 0.73 13.36
N ARG A 7 3.86 -0.27 12.51
CA ARG A 7 4.21 -0.06 11.11
C ARG A 7 2.91 0.15 10.36
N LEU A 8 2.81 1.30 9.73
CA LEU A 8 1.75 1.61 8.78
C LEU A 8 2.18 1.00 7.44
N PRO A 9 1.61 -0.13 7.01
CA PRO A 9 2.02 -0.70 5.74
C PRO A 9 1.42 0.12 4.59
N LEU A 10 2.27 0.94 4.01
CA LEU A 10 2.01 1.70 2.80
C LEU A 10 2.91 1.12 1.70
N ILE A 11 2.31 0.66 0.63
CA ILE A 11 3.03 0.12 -0.52
C ILE A 11 2.90 1.09 -1.68
N ALA A 12 4.03 1.62 -2.15
CA ALA A 12 4.11 2.39 -3.37
C ALA A 12 4.80 1.55 -4.44
N THR A 13 4.18 1.39 -5.60
CA THR A 13 4.68 0.54 -6.68
C THR A 13 4.63 1.24 -8.03
N PRO A 14 5.65 1.08 -8.88
CA PRO A 14 5.50 1.33 -10.30
C PRO A 14 4.74 0.17 -10.96
N GLU A 15 4.48 0.33 -12.25
CA GLU A 15 3.87 -0.72 -13.07
C GLU A 15 4.88 -1.23 -14.11
N TYR A 16 5.11 -2.53 -14.10
CA TYR A 16 5.96 -3.21 -15.08
C TYR A 16 5.14 -4.23 -15.85
N ASN A 17 5.01 -4.02 -17.15
CA ASN A 17 4.27 -4.94 -18.03
C ASN A 17 2.83 -5.20 -17.52
N SER A 18 2.13 -4.13 -17.17
CA SER A 18 0.75 -4.15 -16.65
C SER A 18 0.58 -4.93 -15.33
N SER A 19 1.64 -5.08 -14.56
CA SER A 19 1.62 -5.78 -13.27
C SER A 19 2.63 -5.18 -12.31
N ILE A 20 2.81 -5.82 -11.17
CA ILE A 20 3.79 -5.42 -10.17
C ILE A 20 5.20 -5.81 -10.57
N PRO A 21 6.24 -5.07 -10.14
CA PRO A 21 7.61 -5.50 -10.31
C PRO A 21 7.86 -6.86 -9.65
N GLY A 22 8.68 -7.70 -10.30
CA GLY A 22 9.04 -9.02 -9.76
C GLY A 22 9.68 -8.95 -8.38
N VAL A 23 10.48 -7.91 -8.12
CA VAL A 23 11.11 -7.67 -6.81
C VAL A 23 10.08 -7.42 -5.71
N LEU A 24 8.99 -6.70 -6.01
CA LEU A 24 7.91 -6.49 -5.05
C LEU A 24 7.17 -7.80 -4.76
N LYS A 25 6.82 -8.55 -5.81
CA LYS A 25 6.17 -9.86 -5.64
C LYS A 25 7.03 -10.81 -4.83
N ASN A 26 8.33 -10.87 -5.11
CA ASN A 26 9.28 -11.67 -4.34
C ASN A 26 9.30 -11.27 -2.85
N ALA A 27 9.35 -9.97 -2.56
CA ALA A 27 9.32 -9.48 -1.18
C ALA A 27 8.02 -9.86 -0.46
N LEU A 28 6.87 -9.75 -1.13
CA LEU A 28 5.59 -10.15 -0.58
C LEU A 28 5.51 -11.66 -0.34
N ASP A 29 6.03 -12.47 -1.26
CA ASP A 29 6.09 -13.92 -1.11
C ASP A 29 6.93 -14.33 0.11
N TRP A 30 8.09 -13.70 0.31
CA TRP A 30 8.89 -13.91 1.53
C TRP A 30 8.16 -13.47 2.79
N ALA A 31 7.51 -12.31 2.78
CA ALA A 31 6.73 -11.80 3.91
C ALA A 31 5.51 -12.68 4.25
N SER A 32 5.09 -13.54 3.35
CA SER A 32 3.94 -14.43 3.55
C SER A 32 4.23 -15.68 4.39
N ARG A 33 5.47 -15.92 4.74
CA ARG A 33 5.86 -17.16 5.43
C ARG A 33 6.64 -16.90 6.74
N PRO A 34 6.37 -17.66 7.81
CA PRO A 34 5.22 -18.56 7.95
C PRO A 34 3.88 -17.81 7.87
N LEU A 35 2.87 -18.42 7.26
CA LEU A 35 1.60 -17.72 6.99
C LEU A 35 0.92 -17.17 8.25
N ALA A 36 0.95 -17.91 9.33
CA ALA A 36 0.36 -17.51 10.61
C ALA A 36 1.08 -16.33 11.27
N GLU A 37 2.36 -16.13 10.96
CA GLU A 37 3.22 -15.10 11.54
C GLU A 37 3.54 -13.98 10.54
N SER A 38 2.88 -13.98 9.40
CA SER A 38 3.10 -12.96 8.37
C SER A 38 2.94 -11.54 8.96
N PRO A 39 3.93 -10.66 8.74
CA PRO A 39 3.90 -9.30 9.29
C PRO A 39 2.76 -8.44 8.73
N VAL A 40 2.15 -8.85 7.63
CA VAL A 40 1.02 -8.11 7.01
C VAL A 40 -0.34 -8.69 7.38
N ARG A 41 -0.39 -9.87 7.97
CA ARG A 41 -1.66 -10.54 8.30
C ARG A 41 -2.54 -9.69 9.22
N ASN A 42 -3.80 -9.54 8.85
CA ASN A 42 -4.80 -8.75 9.57
C ASN A 42 -4.44 -7.26 9.72
N LYS A 43 -3.50 -6.75 8.93
CA LYS A 43 -3.15 -5.32 8.95
C LYS A 43 -3.87 -4.58 7.83
N PRO A 44 -4.29 -3.33 8.08
CA PRO A 44 -4.71 -2.45 7.00
C PRO A 44 -3.48 -2.08 6.16
N VAL A 45 -3.65 -2.06 4.84
CA VAL A 45 -2.59 -1.73 3.87
C VAL A 45 -3.14 -0.71 2.89
N ALA A 46 -2.42 0.38 2.68
CA ALA A 46 -2.69 1.31 1.59
C ALA A 46 -1.75 1.03 0.42
N VAL A 47 -2.27 1.16 -0.80
CA VAL A 47 -1.51 0.94 -2.03
C VAL A 47 -1.54 2.19 -2.88
N LEU A 48 -0.35 2.65 -3.28
CA LEU A 48 -0.17 3.74 -4.22
C LEU A 48 0.54 3.20 -5.45
N SER A 49 0.24 3.74 -6.61
CA SER A 49 0.94 3.41 -7.84
C SER A 49 1.33 4.66 -8.62
N SER A 50 2.34 4.51 -9.45
CA SER A 50 2.76 5.56 -10.38
C SER A 50 3.24 4.95 -11.69
N SER A 51 3.04 5.69 -12.77
CA SER A 51 3.49 5.30 -14.11
C SER A 51 3.68 6.56 -14.95
N THR A 52 4.60 6.52 -15.90
CA THR A 52 4.72 7.55 -16.94
C THR A 52 3.55 7.50 -17.93
N GLY A 53 2.80 6.40 -17.96
CA GLY A 53 1.60 6.25 -18.77
C GLY A 53 0.39 7.00 -18.20
N MET A 54 -0.69 7.00 -18.98
CA MET A 54 -1.90 7.76 -18.67
C MET A 54 -2.77 7.14 -17.56
N PHE A 55 -2.54 5.89 -17.19
CA PHE A 55 -3.36 5.19 -16.21
C PHE A 55 -2.73 5.10 -14.81
N GLY A 56 -1.52 5.63 -14.62
CA GLY A 56 -0.92 5.76 -13.30
C GLY A 56 -0.59 4.45 -12.58
N GLY A 57 -0.51 3.34 -13.29
CA GLY A 57 -0.19 2.05 -12.70
C GLY A 57 -1.37 1.36 -12.03
N VAL A 58 -2.59 1.60 -12.49
CA VAL A 58 -3.81 1.02 -11.88
C VAL A 58 -3.82 -0.50 -11.87
N TRP A 59 -3.23 -1.17 -12.87
CA TRP A 59 -3.14 -2.64 -12.89
C TRP A 59 -2.17 -3.17 -11.85
N ALA A 60 -1.02 -2.50 -11.66
CA ALA A 60 -0.09 -2.85 -10.60
C ALA A 60 -0.72 -2.64 -9.21
N ALA A 61 -1.47 -1.54 -9.02
CA ALA A 61 -2.20 -1.31 -7.78
C ALA A 61 -3.23 -2.41 -7.50
N ALA A 62 -4.02 -2.79 -8.50
CA ALA A 62 -5.00 -3.86 -8.39
C ALA A 62 -4.35 -5.22 -8.06
N GLU A 63 -3.26 -5.56 -8.74
CA GLU A 63 -2.50 -6.78 -8.46
C GLU A 63 -1.90 -6.77 -7.05
N THR A 64 -1.33 -5.64 -6.61
CA THR A 64 -0.80 -5.51 -5.25
C THR A 64 -1.90 -5.76 -4.21
N ARG A 65 -3.08 -5.15 -4.38
CA ARG A 65 -4.22 -5.33 -3.48
C ARG A 65 -4.69 -6.79 -3.44
N LYS A 66 -4.75 -7.44 -4.58
CA LYS A 66 -5.07 -8.87 -4.69
C LYS A 66 -4.07 -9.73 -3.93
N VAL A 67 -2.76 -9.49 -4.12
CA VAL A 67 -1.70 -10.25 -3.45
C VAL A 67 -1.73 -10.06 -1.94
N VAL A 68 -1.79 -8.81 -1.46
CA VAL A 68 -1.82 -8.54 -0.02
C VAL A 68 -3.11 -9.10 0.63
N GLY A 69 -4.22 -9.09 -0.09
CA GLY A 69 -5.46 -9.75 0.34
C GLY A 69 -5.28 -11.26 0.53
N ALA A 70 -4.59 -11.91 -0.41
CA ALA A 70 -4.24 -13.33 -0.29
C ALA A 70 -3.32 -13.63 0.91
N LEU A 71 -2.51 -12.65 1.33
CA LEU A 71 -1.67 -12.73 2.53
C LEU A 71 -2.46 -12.49 3.83
N GLY A 72 -3.74 -12.20 3.73
CA GLY A 72 -4.60 -11.91 4.88
C GLY A 72 -4.58 -10.46 5.35
N ALA A 73 -4.01 -9.54 4.56
CA ALA A 73 -4.09 -8.12 4.83
C ALA A 73 -5.44 -7.53 4.39
N ARG A 74 -5.75 -6.34 4.88
CA ARG A 74 -6.95 -5.60 4.50
C ARG A 74 -6.52 -4.36 3.72
N SER A 75 -6.61 -4.42 2.40
CA SER A 75 -6.32 -3.24 1.58
C SER A 75 -7.40 -2.18 1.74
N LEU A 76 -6.98 -0.92 1.90
CA LEU A 76 -7.89 0.21 1.87
C LEU A 76 -8.41 0.42 0.45
N GLU A 77 -9.61 0.96 0.33
CA GLU A 77 -10.18 1.35 -0.96
C GLU A 77 -9.54 2.64 -1.47
N ASP A 78 -9.18 3.54 -0.56
CA ASP A 78 -8.46 4.76 -0.89
C ASP A 78 -7.09 4.42 -1.48
N THR A 79 -6.91 4.78 -2.73
CA THR A 79 -5.68 4.54 -3.49
C THR A 79 -5.36 5.76 -4.34
N ILE A 80 -4.09 5.93 -4.65
CA ILE A 80 -3.61 6.98 -5.55
C ILE A 80 -2.89 6.32 -6.71
N ALA A 81 -3.26 6.71 -7.92
CA ALA A 81 -2.59 6.32 -9.15
C ALA A 81 -2.02 7.59 -9.81
N VAL A 82 -0.72 7.78 -9.73
CA VAL A 82 -0.05 8.95 -10.31
C VAL A 82 0.25 8.69 -11.77
N ALA A 83 -0.62 9.20 -12.64
CA ALA A 83 -0.43 9.15 -14.09
C ALA A 83 0.59 10.20 -14.53
N ARG A 84 1.29 9.93 -15.62
CA ARG A 84 2.32 10.82 -16.19
C ARG A 84 3.29 11.30 -15.11
N ALA A 85 3.81 10.36 -14.35
CA ALA A 85 4.59 10.64 -13.16
C ALA A 85 5.86 11.47 -13.44
N ASP A 86 6.47 11.28 -14.60
CA ASP A 86 7.62 12.07 -15.07
C ASP A 86 7.29 13.55 -15.21
N GLU A 87 6.13 13.88 -15.78
CA GLU A 87 5.66 15.26 -15.91
C GLU A 87 5.13 15.79 -14.58
N ARG A 88 4.25 15.03 -13.93
CA ARG A 88 3.56 15.47 -12.71
C ARG A 88 4.48 15.70 -11.53
N LEU A 89 5.58 14.96 -11.44
CA LEU A 89 6.56 15.06 -10.35
C LEU A 89 7.83 15.82 -10.73
N ALA A 90 7.91 16.39 -11.94
CA ALA A 90 9.10 17.10 -12.42
C ALA A 90 9.55 18.22 -11.46
N ASP A 91 8.60 18.97 -10.89
CA ASP A 91 8.84 20.07 -9.97
C ASP A 91 8.48 19.71 -8.50
N GLY A 92 8.42 18.42 -8.20
CA GLY A 92 8.04 17.92 -6.88
C GLY A 92 6.55 17.59 -6.76
N VAL A 93 6.08 17.47 -5.53
CA VAL A 93 4.68 17.12 -5.23
C VAL A 93 3.83 18.38 -5.19
N ASP A 94 2.81 18.45 -6.04
CA ASP A 94 1.87 19.58 -6.04
C ASP A 94 0.90 19.52 -4.85
N ALA A 95 0.17 20.61 -4.60
CA ALA A 95 -0.76 20.72 -3.48
C ALA A 95 -1.91 19.71 -3.56
N THR A 96 -2.38 19.38 -4.76
CA THR A 96 -3.45 18.40 -4.98
C THR A 96 -2.99 17.00 -4.60
N LEU A 97 -1.83 16.57 -5.10
CA LEU A 97 -1.27 15.26 -4.77
C LEU A 97 -0.93 15.16 -3.28
N LEU A 98 -0.42 16.24 -2.68
CA LEU A 98 -0.15 16.26 -1.25
C LEU A 98 -1.44 16.08 -0.43
N ALA A 99 -2.54 16.70 -0.83
CA ALA A 99 -3.84 16.53 -0.17
C ALA A 99 -4.36 15.08 -0.31
N GLU A 100 -4.23 14.49 -1.49
CA GLU A 100 -4.58 13.08 -1.74
C GLU A 100 -3.75 12.13 -0.86
N LEU A 101 -2.44 12.36 -0.78
CA LEU A 101 -1.53 11.57 0.08
C LEU A 101 -1.93 11.66 1.56
N ARG A 102 -2.24 12.87 2.04
CA ARG A 102 -2.71 13.07 3.42
C ARG A 102 -4.00 12.30 3.68
N THR A 103 -4.95 12.34 2.77
CA THR A 103 -6.20 11.59 2.89
C THR A 103 -5.95 10.09 3.05
N VAL A 104 -5.07 9.51 2.23
CA VAL A 104 -4.72 8.08 2.33
C VAL A 104 -4.00 7.76 3.63
N VAL A 105 -3.05 8.59 4.05
CA VAL A 105 -2.32 8.39 5.30
C VAL A 105 -3.25 8.49 6.51
N ASP A 106 -4.16 9.45 6.52
CA ASP A 106 -5.15 9.61 7.60
C ASP A 106 -6.11 8.42 7.65
N ALA A 107 -6.58 7.94 6.51
CA ALA A 107 -7.42 6.74 6.43
C ALA A 107 -6.68 5.51 6.94
N LEU A 108 -5.41 5.36 6.59
CA LEU A 108 -4.57 4.26 7.07
C LEU A 108 -4.35 4.34 8.59
N ALA A 109 -4.04 5.52 9.10
CA ALA A 109 -3.87 5.74 10.54
C ALA A 109 -5.15 5.43 11.32
N THR A 110 -6.31 5.84 10.81
CA THR A 110 -7.62 5.55 11.40
C THR A 110 -7.89 4.04 11.42
N ALA A 111 -7.62 3.34 10.32
CA ALA A 111 -7.79 1.89 10.23
C ALA A 111 -6.87 1.12 11.20
N VAL A 112 -5.64 1.60 11.38
CA VAL A 112 -4.69 1.01 12.34
C VAL A 112 -5.17 1.21 13.77
N ALA A 113 -5.62 2.42 14.13
CA ALA A 113 -6.17 2.72 15.46
C ALA A 113 -7.39 1.85 15.77
N ALA A 114 -8.34 1.74 14.85
CA ALA A 114 -9.53 0.89 15.02
C ALA A 114 -9.17 -0.59 15.23
N ARG A 115 -8.15 -1.08 14.54
CA ARG A 115 -7.66 -2.44 14.71
C ARG A 115 -7.04 -2.65 16.10
N GLU A 116 -6.27 -1.69 16.60
CA GLU A 116 -5.66 -1.76 17.92
C GLU A 116 -6.72 -1.77 19.03
N GLU A 117 -7.75 -0.93 18.93
CA GLU A 117 -8.89 -0.93 19.83
C GLU A 117 -9.62 -2.28 19.83
N SER A 118 -9.87 -2.85 18.65
CA SER A 118 -10.50 -4.16 18.50
C SER A 118 -9.67 -5.29 19.13
N ARG A 119 -8.36 -5.21 19.05
CA ARG A 119 -7.46 -6.17 19.71
C ARG A 119 -7.43 -6.02 21.22
N ALA A 120 -7.50 -4.82 21.72
CA ALA A 120 -7.52 -4.54 23.16
C ALA A 120 -8.84 -4.98 23.81
N ALA A 121 -9.94 -4.99 23.04
CA ALA A 121 -11.27 -5.42 23.52
C ALA A 121 -11.50 -6.94 23.46
N ALA A 122 -10.60 -7.70 22.85
CA ALA A 122 -10.71 -9.15 22.68
C ALA A 122 -10.10 -9.92 23.85
#